data_4605e515884e004431e7722b836f3163
#
_entry.id   4605e515884e004431e7722b836f3163
#
_cell.length_a   1.000
_cell.length_b   1.000
_cell.length_c   1.000
_cell.angle_alpha   90.00
_cell.angle_beta   90.00
_cell.angle_gamma   90.00
#
_symmetry.space_group_name_H-M   'P 1'
#
loop_
_entity.id
_entity.type
_entity.pdbx_description
1 polymer ?
#
loop_
_entity_poly.entity_id
_entity_poly.type
_entity_poly.pdbx_seq_one_letter_code
_entity_poly.pdbx_strand_id
1 'polypeptide(L)'
;MKHVLDASGTEPFASINRKSIVAGREKRSSTPSQARKFLDTMRGLFRWALDAEHIKVDPTAGVKNPAKPKNNGFPAWTEEDVEAYWKCWPIGTRQRVWLDVMLYTGLRRSDAVRIGKQHVRNGIATLRTMKSGEVIEVALPLLDALKRTLDAGPIGDLAWVCGEKGRPFVVESFGNAFSEAARAAGIKKSAHGVRKIAATTAANNGATVAQLEAIFGWQGGRMASLYTKAADGLPSRGLPSASRRASAMFCGR
;
A
#
# COMPACT_ATOMS: atom_id res chain seq x y z
N MET A 1 -9.00 19.32 -4.44
CA MET A 1 -9.29 20.73 -4.23
C MET A 1 -8.65 21.64 -5.28
N LYS A 2 -7.35 21.54 -5.60
CA LYS A 2 -6.65 22.40 -6.57
C LYS A 2 -7.44 22.65 -7.87
N HIS A 3 -7.89 21.61 -8.58
CA HIS A 3 -8.69 21.76 -9.82
C HIS A 3 -10.02 22.50 -9.64
N VAL A 4 -10.57 22.55 -8.44
CA VAL A 4 -11.79 23.33 -8.15
C VAL A 4 -11.42 24.81 -7.97
N LEU A 5 -10.32 25.06 -7.26
CA LEU A 5 -9.79 26.41 -7.08
C LEU A 5 -9.34 27.02 -8.41
N ASP A 6 -8.64 26.26 -9.24
CA ASP A 6 -8.17 26.70 -10.56
C ASP A 6 -9.36 27.04 -11.52
N ALA A 7 -10.48 26.32 -11.37
CA ALA A 7 -11.64 26.49 -12.25
C ALA A 7 -12.69 27.49 -11.74
N SER A 8 -12.77 27.72 -10.43
CA SER A 8 -13.89 28.45 -9.81
C SER A 8 -13.47 29.15 -8.51
N GLY A 9 -12.18 29.34 -8.26
CA GLY A 9 -11.70 29.95 -7.01
C GLY A 9 -12.01 31.42 -6.85
N THR A 10 -12.33 32.09 -7.94
CA THR A 10 -12.73 33.52 -7.98
C THR A 10 -14.25 33.71 -7.91
N GLU A 11 -15.03 32.64 -8.04
CA GLU A 11 -16.48 32.73 -7.97
C GLU A 11 -16.97 32.95 -6.53
N PRO A 12 -18.00 33.80 -6.32
CA PRO A 12 -18.56 34.00 -5.00
C PRO A 12 -19.05 32.67 -4.42
N PHE A 13 -18.58 32.33 -3.23
CA PHE A 13 -18.91 31.05 -2.59
C PHE A 13 -20.43 30.84 -2.42
N ALA A 14 -21.15 31.90 -2.10
CA ALA A 14 -22.62 31.88 -1.95
C ALA A 14 -23.37 31.64 -3.26
N SER A 15 -22.72 31.82 -4.44
CA SER A 15 -23.38 31.58 -5.74
C SER A 15 -23.39 30.08 -6.13
N ILE A 16 -22.63 29.25 -5.44
CA ILE A 16 -22.57 27.81 -5.71
C ILE A 16 -23.87 27.14 -5.28
N ASN A 17 -24.57 26.62 -6.24
CA ASN A 17 -25.84 25.95 -6.02
C ASN A 17 -25.77 24.45 -6.35
N ARG A 18 -26.89 23.74 -6.11
CA ARG A 18 -26.97 22.30 -6.39
C ARG A 18 -26.60 21.94 -7.84
N LYS A 19 -27.00 22.78 -8.82
CA LYS A 19 -26.70 22.54 -10.25
C LYS A 19 -25.17 22.55 -10.49
N SER A 20 -24.45 23.48 -9.84
CA SER A 20 -22.99 23.56 -9.91
C SER A 20 -22.31 22.30 -9.35
N ILE A 21 -22.82 21.77 -8.22
CA ILE A 21 -22.31 20.53 -7.61
C ILE A 21 -22.56 19.33 -8.52
N VAL A 22 -23.77 19.21 -9.07
CA VAL A 22 -24.12 18.13 -10.01
C VAL A 22 -23.24 18.21 -11.26
N ALA A 23 -23.10 19.38 -11.88
CA ALA A 23 -22.25 19.57 -13.05
C ALA A 23 -20.78 19.22 -12.76
N GLY A 24 -20.24 19.63 -11.61
CA GLY A 24 -18.90 19.27 -11.17
C GLY A 24 -18.70 17.77 -11.00
N ARG A 25 -19.70 17.05 -10.52
CA ARG A 25 -19.72 15.59 -10.43
C ARG A 25 -19.78 14.94 -11.83
N GLU A 26 -20.68 15.40 -12.70
CA GLU A 26 -20.87 14.85 -14.05
C GLU A 26 -19.64 15.06 -14.95
N LYS A 27 -18.95 16.19 -14.82
CA LYS A 27 -17.66 16.42 -15.50
C LYS A 27 -16.61 15.33 -15.22
N ARG A 28 -16.83 14.54 -14.15
CA ARG A 28 -15.97 13.43 -13.70
C ARG A 28 -16.62 12.05 -13.88
N SER A 29 -17.69 11.95 -14.67
CA SER A 29 -18.46 10.71 -14.85
C SER A 29 -17.63 9.55 -15.41
N SER A 30 -16.67 9.83 -16.30
CA SER A 30 -15.73 8.85 -16.83
C SER A 30 -14.79 8.25 -15.75
N THR A 31 -14.66 8.91 -14.60
CA THR A 31 -13.84 8.48 -13.47
C THR A 31 -14.63 8.46 -12.17
N PRO A 32 -15.49 7.44 -11.93
CA PRO A 32 -16.42 7.40 -10.81
C PRO A 32 -15.79 7.60 -9.43
N SER A 33 -14.56 7.12 -9.24
CA SER A 33 -13.81 7.34 -8.00
C SER A 33 -13.46 8.82 -7.77
N GLN A 34 -13.13 9.56 -8.82
CA GLN A 34 -12.86 11.00 -8.73
C GLN A 34 -14.17 11.79 -8.53
N ALA A 35 -15.25 11.40 -9.20
CA ALA A 35 -16.57 12.00 -9.00
C ALA A 35 -17.05 11.85 -7.55
N ARG A 36 -16.85 10.68 -6.95
CA ARG A 36 -17.13 10.45 -5.52
C ARG A 36 -16.26 11.31 -4.61
N LYS A 37 -14.94 11.33 -4.81
CA LYS A 37 -14.02 12.17 -4.02
C LYS A 37 -14.38 13.65 -4.13
N PHE A 38 -14.73 14.13 -5.33
CA PHE A 38 -15.18 15.50 -5.53
C PHE A 38 -16.40 15.79 -4.66
N LEU A 39 -17.46 14.97 -4.76
CA LEU A 39 -18.67 15.18 -4.00
C LEU A 39 -18.45 15.08 -2.48
N ASP A 40 -17.66 14.13 -2.02
CA ASP A 40 -17.33 13.97 -0.58
C ASP A 40 -16.52 15.18 -0.06
N THR A 41 -15.60 15.73 -0.88
CA THR A 41 -14.87 16.96 -0.54
C THR A 41 -15.81 18.17 -0.49
N MET A 42 -16.72 18.31 -1.46
CA MET A 42 -17.71 19.39 -1.45
C MET A 42 -18.65 19.31 -0.25
N ARG A 43 -19.09 18.12 0.12
CA ARG A 43 -19.90 17.92 1.34
C ARG A 43 -19.18 18.38 2.60
N GLY A 44 -17.89 18.04 2.74
CA GLY A 44 -17.08 18.53 3.86
C GLY A 44 -16.98 20.05 3.90
N LEU A 45 -16.70 20.66 2.74
CA LEU A 45 -16.61 22.11 2.60
C LEU A 45 -17.92 22.82 2.94
N PHE A 46 -19.04 22.38 2.33
CA PHE A 46 -20.33 23.05 2.53
C PHE A 46 -20.97 22.77 3.89
N ARG A 47 -20.67 21.63 4.51
CA ARG A 47 -21.04 21.41 5.92
C ARG A 47 -20.30 22.41 6.83
N TRP A 48 -18.98 22.56 6.66
CA TRP A 48 -18.22 23.57 7.39
C TRP A 48 -18.79 24.98 7.18
N ALA A 49 -19.13 25.34 5.95
CA ALA A 49 -19.67 26.66 5.63
C ALA A 49 -21.06 26.90 6.23
N LEU A 50 -21.88 25.84 6.32
CA LEU A 50 -23.18 25.90 7.00
C LEU A 50 -23.01 26.07 8.51
N ASP A 51 -22.10 25.27 9.11
CA ASP A 51 -21.80 25.33 10.56
C ASP A 51 -21.18 26.69 10.96
N ALA A 52 -20.42 27.31 10.04
CA ALA A 52 -19.83 28.64 10.21
C ALA A 52 -20.76 29.80 9.75
N GLU A 53 -22.01 29.52 9.45
CA GLU A 53 -23.05 30.48 9.01
C GLU A 53 -22.70 31.29 7.73
N HIS A 54 -21.72 30.82 6.92
CA HIS A 54 -21.39 31.45 5.64
C HIS A 54 -22.45 31.21 4.57
N ILE A 55 -23.29 30.19 4.74
CA ILE A 55 -24.41 29.84 3.87
C ILE A 55 -25.60 29.38 4.72
N LYS A 56 -26.81 29.54 4.18
CA LYS A 56 -28.03 29.09 4.83
C LYS A 56 -28.52 27.70 4.38
N VAL A 57 -28.04 27.23 3.25
CA VAL A 57 -28.46 25.96 2.64
C VAL A 57 -27.25 25.24 2.06
N ASP A 58 -27.10 23.95 2.39
CA ASP A 58 -26.05 23.11 1.81
C ASP A 58 -26.40 22.72 0.36
N PRO A 59 -25.67 23.20 -0.66
CA PRO A 59 -25.93 22.85 -2.06
C PRO A 59 -25.61 21.38 -2.39
N THR A 60 -24.96 20.64 -1.51
CA THR A 60 -24.68 19.21 -1.70
C THR A 60 -25.79 18.31 -1.17
N ALA A 61 -26.76 18.88 -0.45
CA ALA A 61 -27.86 18.13 0.14
C ALA A 61 -28.62 17.33 -0.93
N GLY A 62 -28.85 16.06 -0.67
CA GLY A 62 -29.56 15.14 -1.57
C GLY A 62 -28.85 14.83 -2.90
N VAL A 63 -27.63 15.30 -3.16
CA VAL A 63 -26.85 14.89 -4.33
C VAL A 63 -26.26 13.50 -4.06
N LYS A 64 -26.62 12.51 -4.88
CA LYS A 64 -26.17 11.13 -4.73
C LYS A 64 -24.78 10.93 -5.31
N ASN A 65 -23.94 10.16 -4.62
CA ASN A 65 -22.69 9.67 -5.18
C ASN A 65 -22.95 8.72 -6.36
N PRO A 66 -22.11 8.71 -7.40
CA PRO A 66 -22.19 7.68 -8.44
C PRO A 66 -21.97 6.30 -7.81
N ALA A 67 -22.47 5.26 -8.49
CA ALA A 67 -22.26 3.89 -8.05
C ALA A 67 -20.76 3.62 -7.80
N LYS A 68 -20.46 2.91 -6.73
CA LYS A 68 -19.08 2.52 -6.46
C LYS A 68 -18.63 1.52 -7.54
N PRO A 69 -17.56 1.81 -8.29
CA PRO A 69 -17.06 0.84 -9.26
C PRO A 69 -16.78 -0.49 -8.57
N LYS A 70 -17.19 -1.58 -9.20
CA LYS A 70 -16.76 -2.92 -8.75
C LYS A 70 -15.25 -2.98 -8.90
N ASN A 71 -14.54 -3.00 -7.80
CA ASN A 71 -13.09 -3.06 -7.79
C ASN A 71 -12.65 -4.29 -6.99
N ASN A 72 -12.05 -5.24 -7.64
CA ASN A 72 -11.48 -6.44 -7.02
C ASN A 72 -10.17 -6.14 -6.26
N GLY A 73 -9.86 -4.86 -6.08
CA GLY A 73 -8.61 -4.39 -5.47
C GLY A 73 -7.43 -4.50 -6.44
N PHE A 74 -6.25 -4.17 -5.94
CA PHE A 74 -5.03 -4.30 -6.74
C PHE A 74 -4.74 -5.77 -7.03
N PRO A 75 -4.36 -6.15 -8.28
CA PRO A 75 -3.90 -7.49 -8.60
C PRO A 75 -2.76 -7.93 -7.67
N ALA A 76 -2.83 -9.14 -7.14
CA ALA A 76 -1.72 -9.72 -6.41
C ALA A 76 -0.58 -10.06 -7.37
N TRP A 77 0.66 -9.95 -6.91
CA TRP A 77 1.80 -10.54 -7.61
C TRP A 77 1.72 -12.06 -7.50
N THR A 78 2.24 -12.75 -8.50
CA THR A 78 2.43 -14.19 -8.50
C THR A 78 3.89 -14.55 -8.24
N GLU A 79 4.19 -15.82 -8.06
CA GLU A 79 5.58 -16.29 -7.91
C GLU A 79 6.39 -16.00 -9.18
N GLU A 80 5.77 -16.18 -10.35
CA GLU A 80 6.39 -15.87 -11.65
C GLU A 80 6.72 -14.38 -11.80
N ASP A 81 5.87 -13.48 -11.27
CA ASP A 81 6.19 -12.05 -11.25
C ASP A 81 7.44 -11.77 -10.39
N VAL A 82 7.52 -12.41 -9.22
CA VAL A 82 8.67 -12.25 -8.31
C VAL A 82 9.94 -12.77 -8.97
N GLU A 83 9.89 -13.94 -9.62
CA GLU A 83 11.03 -14.52 -10.35
C GLU A 83 11.45 -13.64 -11.52
N ALA A 84 10.51 -13.13 -12.31
CA ALA A 84 10.79 -12.23 -13.43
C ALA A 84 11.46 -10.93 -12.93
N TYR A 85 10.98 -10.40 -11.81
CA TYR A 85 11.60 -9.22 -11.19
C TYR A 85 13.03 -9.53 -10.71
N TRP A 86 13.25 -10.65 -10.03
CA TRP A 86 14.56 -11.07 -9.55
C TRP A 86 15.55 -11.34 -10.69
N LYS A 87 15.08 -11.86 -11.80
CA LYS A 87 15.89 -12.07 -13.01
C LYS A 87 16.32 -10.73 -13.62
N CYS A 88 15.42 -9.76 -13.68
CA CYS A 88 15.72 -8.42 -14.18
C CYS A 88 16.63 -7.62 -13.21
N TRP A 89 16.42 -7.80 -11.92
CA TRP A 89 17.12 -7.08 -10.85
C TRP A 89 17.79 -8.05 -9.88
N PRO A 90 19.03 -8.51 -10.17
CA PRO A 90 19.71 -9.48 -9.33
C PRO A 90 20.12 -8.89 -7.97
N ILE A 91 20.54 -9.76 -7.05
CA ILE A 91 21.12 -9.35 -5.76
C ILE A 91 22.28 -8.36 -6.01
N GLY A 92 22.35 -7.32 -5.18
CA GLY A 92 23.29 -6.20 -5.35
C GLY A 92 22.67 -5.00 -6.07
N THR A 93 21.44 -5.11 -6.58
CA THR A 93 20.74 -3.96 -7.17
C THR A 93 19.78 -3.31 -6.16
N ARG A 94 19.60 -2.01 -6.28
CA ARG A 94 18.66 -1.22 -5.45
C ARG A 94 17.23 -1.70 -5.62
N GLN A 95 16.84 -2.02 -6.83
CA GLN A 95 15.51 -2.51 -7.17
C GLN A 95 15.23 -3.85 -6.48
N ARG A 96 16.23 -4.73 -6.38
CA ARG A 96 16.12 -5.97 -5.62
C ARG A 96 15.84 -5.70 -4.15
N VAL A 97 16.55 -4.77 -3.53
CA VAL A 97 16.29 -4.36 -2.14
C VAL A 97 14.84 -3.85 -1.97
N TRP A 98 14.34 -3.06 -2.91
CA TRP A 98 12.95 -2.54 -2.84
C TRP A 98 11.90 -3.65 -2.82
N LEU A 99 12.04 -4.64 -3.72
CA LEU A 99 11.11 -5.77 -3.73
C LEU A 99 11.25 -6.60 -2.47
N ASP A 100 12.46 -7.02 -2.12
CA ASP A 100 12.68 -7.97 -1.04
C ASP A 100 12.29 -7.39 0.32
N VAL A 101 12.51 -6.09 0.56
CA VAL A 101 12.00 -5.42 1.76
C VAL A 101 10.47 -5.56 1.83
N MET A 102 9.73 -5.24 0.76
CA MET A 102 8.27 -5.34 0.78
C MET A 102 7.79 -6.79 0.83
N LEU A 103 8.47 -7.72 0.17
CA LEU A 103 8.08 -9.12 0.07
C LEU A 103 8.26 -9.84 1.42
N TYR A 104 9.43 -9.68 2.05
CA TYR A 104 9.76 -10.39 3.28
C TYR A 104 9.23 -9.73 4.55
N THR A 105 8.91 -8.44 4.52
CA THR A 105 8.30 -7.75 5.65
C THR A 105 6.77 -7.61 5.53
N GLY A 106 6.25 -7.72 4.32
CA GLY A 106 4.85 -7.44 4.04
C GLY A 106 4.43 -5.99 4.31
N LEU A 107 5.34 -5.05 4.53
CA LEU A 107 5.04 -3.66 4.81
C LEU A 107 4.27 -2.98 3.67
N ARG A 108 3.44 -2.00 4.02
CA ARG A 108 2.88 -1.09 3.01
C ARG A 108 4.00 -0.24 2.41
N ARG A 109 3.82 0.22 1.19
CA ARG A 109 4.75 1.14 0.52
C ARG A 109 5.16 2.33 1.39
N SER A 110 4.20 2.93 2.11
CA SER A 110 4.45 4.04 3.04
C SER A 110 5.36 3.68 4.20
N ASP A 111 5.34 2.44 4.63
CA ASP A 111 6.11 1.95 5.78
C ASP A 111 7.45 1.40 5.32
N ALA A 112 7.50 0.79 4.14
CA ALA A 112 8.73 0.27 3.53
C ALA A 112 9.80 1.35 3.27
N VAL A 113 9.40 2.58 2.94
CA VAL A 113 10.34 3.71 2.76
C VAL A 113 10.90 4.27 4.07
N ARG A 114 10.39 3.82 5.21
CA ARG A 114 10.78 4.30 6.54
C ARG A 114 11.63 3.30 7.31
N ILE A 115 11.55 2.01 6.98
CA ILE A 115 12.26 0.97 7.71
C ILE A 115 13.76 1.01 7.40
N GLY A 116 14.59 0.88 8.42
CA GLY A 116 16.03 0.91 8.32
C GLY A 116 16.71 0.25 9.53
N LYS A 117 18.04 0.28 9.58
CA LYS A 117 18.86 -0.36 10.62
C LYS A 117 18.47 0.03 12.04
N GLN A 118 18.05 1.29 12.26
CA GLN A 118 17.65 1.83 13.56
C GLN A 118 16.41 1.14 14.16
N HIS A 119 15.63 0.43 13.35
CA HIS A 119 14.45 -0.30 13.79
C HIS A 119 14.77 -1.74 14.21
N VAL A 120 16.01 -2.21 14.00
CA VAL A 120 16.40 -3.60 14.25
C VAL A 120 17.05 -3.76 15.61
N ARG A 121 16.51 -4.68 16.41
CA ARG A 121 17.11 -5.14 17.67
C ARG A 121 16.98 -6.66 17.75
N ASN A 122 18.07 -7.35 18.06
CA ASN A 122 18.10 -8.82 18.20
C ASN A 122 17.46 -9.57 17.02
N GLY A 123 17.70 -9.10 15.78
CA GLY A 123 17.17 -9.73 14.58
C GLY A 123 15.67 -9.47 14.30
N ILE A 124 15.03 -8.61 15.07
CA ILE A 124 13.62 -8.21 14.88
C ILE A 124 13.59 -6.72 14.54
N ALA A 125 12.91 -6.38 13.45
CA ALA A 125 12.62 -4.99 13.09
C ALA A 125 11.26 -4.58 13.63
N THR A 126 11.22 -3.55 14.46
CA THR A 126 9.99 -3.00 15.04
C THR A 126 9.68 -1.65 14.41
N LEU A 127 8.46 -1.50 13.88
CA LEU A 127 8.03 -0.27 13.23
C LEU A 127 6.60 0.09 13.62
N ARG A 128 6.39 1.36 13.92
CA ARG A 128 5.04 1.93 14.09
C ARG A 128 4.45 2.30 12.74
N THR A 129 3.39 1.60 12.34
CA THR A 129 2.65 1.84 11.10
C THR A 129 1.37 2.61 11.40
N MET A 130 0.90 3.41 10.44
CA MET A 130 -0.35 4.15 10.58
C MET A 130 -1.41 3.59 9.62
N LYS A 131 -2.60 3.31 10.13
CA LYS A 131 -3.76 2.97 9.33
C LYS A 131 -4.98 3.67 9.91
N SER A 132 -5.65 4.48 9.09
CA SER A 132 -6.91 5.15 9.45
C SER A 132 -6.84 5.96 10.76
N GLY A 133 -5.67 6.54 11.07
CA GLY A 133 -5.44 7.33 12.29
C GLY A 133 -4.94 6.51 13.49
N GLU A 134 -4.95 5.18 13.42
CA GLU A 134 -4.41 4.32 14.48
C GLU A 134 -2.93 4.00 14.23
N VAL A 135 -2.14 4.04 15.30
CA VAL A 135 -0.73 3.62 15.32
C VAL A 135 -0.68 2.16 15.75
N ILE A 136 -0.18 1.31 14.85
CA ILE A 136 -0.01 -0.12 15.10
C ILE A 136 1.47 -0.45 15.07
N GLU A 137 1.98 -1.07 16.12
CA GLU A 137 3.34 -1.59 16.14
C GLU A 137 3.37 -2.97 15.49
N VAL A 138 4.32 -3.16 14.57
CA VAL A 138 4.57 -4.45 13.91
C VAL A 138 5.99 -4.90 14.25
N ALA A 139 6.14 -6.17 14.59
CA ALA A 139 7.40 -6.83 14.85
C ALA A 139 7.71 -7.82 13.73
N LEU A 140 8.78 -7.59 13.01
CA LEU A 140 9.13 -8.27 11.77
C LEU A 140 10.47 -9.00 11.95
N PRO A 141 10.48 -10.33 12.02
CA PRO A 141 11.73 -11.09 12.02
C PRO A 141 12.53 -10.83 10.75
N LEU A 142 13.80 -10.52 10.87
CA LEU A 142 14.70 -10.42 9.73
C LEU A 142 15.06 -11.81 9.22
N LEU A 143 14.40 -12.23 8.16
CA LEU A 143 14.69 -13.49 7.48
C LEU A 143 16.06 -13.44 6.82
N ASP A 144 16.78 -14.57 6.79
CA ASP A 144 18.12 -14.65 6.21
C ASP A 144 18.16 -14.27 4.71
N ALA A 145 17.06 -14.54 3.99
CA ALA A 145 16.93 -14.08 2.60
C ALA A 145 16.94 -12.55 2.50
N LEU A 146 16.26 -11.86 3.41
CA LEU A 146 16.28 -10.39 3.45
C LEU A 146 17.65 -9.87 3.88
N LYS A 147 18.26 -10.47 4.90
CA LYS A 147 19.62 -10.08 5.34
C LYS A 147 20.60 -10.14 4.18
N ARG A 148 20.66 -11.25 3.43
CA ARG A 148 21.53 -11.39 2.26
C ARG A 148 21.31 -10.28 1.22
N THR A 149 20.06 -9.89 0.98
CA THR A 149 19.76 -8.80 0.05
C THR A 149 20.22 -7.45 0.59
N LEU A 150 20.03 -7.20 1.89
CA LEU A 150 20.44 -5.95 2.54
C LEU A 150 21.95 -5.82 2.63
N ASP A 151 22.66 -6.94 2.85
CA ASP A 151 24.14 -6.97 2.94
C ASP A 151 24.80 -6.74 1.57
N ALA A 152 24.18 -7.22 0.50
CA ALA A 152 24.71 -7.12 -0.86
C ALA A 152 24.22 -5.87 -1.62
N GLY A 153 23.08 -5.32 -1.27
CA GLY A 153 22.45 -4.24 -2.01
C GLY A 153 22.79 -2.84 -1.50
N PRO A 154 22.63 -1.80 -2.34
CA PRO A 154 22.74 -0.43 -1.87
C PRO A 154 21.53 -0.08 -1.01
N ILE A 155 21.79 0.22 0.26
CA ILE A 155 20.81 0.73 1.22
C ILE A 155 21.23 2.12 1.70
N GLY A 156 20.27 2.89 2.20
CA GLY A 156 20.55 4.19 2.82
C GLY A 156 20.84 4.08 4.32
N ASP A 157 21.40 5.12 4.91
CA ASP A 157 21.71 5.18 6.34
C ASP A 157 20.44 5.14 7.20
N LEU A 158 19.39 5.82 6.77
CA LEU A 158 18.12 5.94 7.50
C LEU A 158 17.04 4.96 7.01
N ALA A 159 17.13 4.50 5.77
CA ALA A 159 16.12 3.60 5.20
C ALA A 159 16.77 2.59 4.25
N TRP A 160 16.33 1.33 4.31
CA TRP A 160 16.78 0.30 3.38
C TRP A 160 16.31 0.59 1.95
N VAL A 161 15.07 1.08 1.82
CA VAL A 161 14.51 1.50 0.53
C VAL A 161 14.95 2.92 0.24
N CYS A 162 15.95 3.07 -0.60
CA CYS A 162 16.54 4.36 -0.95
C CYS A 162 16.65 4.58 -2.46
N GLY A 163 16.77 5.84 -2.83
CA GLY A 163 17.08 6.31 -4.17
C GLY A 163 18.59 6.34 -4.42
N GLU A 164 19.00 7.16 -5.39
CA GLU A 164 20.41 7.38 -5.66
C GLU A 164 21.12 8.03 -4.46
N LYS A 165 22.40 7.68 -4.28
CA LYS A 165 23.25 8.17 -3.18
C LYS A 165 22.67 7.90 -1.79
N GLY A 166 21.89 6.81 -1.62
CA GLY A 166 21.31 6.43 -0.34
C GLY A 166 20.19 7.32 0.19
N ARG A 167 19.68 8.26 -0.61
CA ARG A 167 18.63 9.19 -0.17
C ARG A 167 17.30 8.48 0.07
N PRO A 168 16.63 8.69 1.21
CA PRO A 168 15.30 8.16 1.47
C PRO A 168 14.30 8.64 0.41
N PHE A 169 13.35 7.78 0.05
CA PHE A 169 12.25 8.17 -0.82
C PHE A 169 11.12 8.87 -0.07
N VAL A 170 10.47 9.81 -0.76
CA VAL A 170 9.08 10.17 -0.46
C VAL A 170 8.18 9.05 -0.98
N VAL A 171 7.07 8.76 -0.28
CA VAL A 171 6.18 7.63 -0.57
C VAL A 171 5.71 7.60 -2.03
N GLU A 172 5.34 8.77 -2.57
CA GLU A 172 4.86 8.92 -3.96
C GLU A 172 5.97 8.61 -4.96
N SER A 173 7.16 9.18 -4.73
CA SER A 173 8.33 8.96 -5.60
C SER A 173 8.76 7.50 -5.63
N PHE A 174 8.75 6.83 -4.48
CA PHE A 174 9.01 5.39 -4.42
C PHE A 174 7.98 4.59 -5.21
N GLY A 175 6.69 4.97 -5.12
CA GLY A 175 5.63 4.31 -5.88
C GLY A 175 5.86 4.36 -7.39
N ASN A 176 6.34 5.49 -7.91
CA ASN A 176 6.65 5.67 -9.32
C ASN A 176 7.89 4.86 -9.70
N ALA A 177 9.00 5.00 -8.97
CA ALA A 177 10.24 4.28 -9.22
C ALA A 177 10.04 2.75 -9.17
N PHE A 178 9.29 2.24 -8.18
CA PHE A 178 8.97 0.81 -8.10
C PHE A 178 8.12 0.34 -9.28
N SER A 179 7.15 1.14 -9.71
CA SER A 179 6.30 0.82 -10.87
C SER A 179 7.10 0.81 -12.18
N GLU A 180 8.10 1.67 -12.32
CA GLU A 180 9.03 1.66 -13.45
C GLU A 180 9.90 0.41 -13.45
N ALA A 181 10.48 0.06 -12.30
CA ALA A 181 11.26 -1.16 -12.13
C ALA A 181 10.43 -2.42 -12.42
N ALA A 182 9.17 -2.47 -11.98
CA ALA A 182 8.26 -3.57 -12.27
C ALA A 182 7.96 -3.67 -13.78
N ARG A 183 7.69 -2.53 -14.44
CA ARG A 183 7.47 -2.51 -15.90
C ARG A 183 8.70 -2.96 -16.69
N ALA A 184 9.90 -2.59 -16.25
CA ALA A 184 11.14 -3.06 -16.87
C ALA A 184 11.29 -4.59 -16.81
N ALA A 185 10.74 -5.20 -15.76
CA ALA A 185 10.65 -6.66 -15.60
C ALA A 185 9.40 -7.28 -16.28
N GLY A 186 8.65 -6.51 -17.10
CA GLY A 186 7.43 -6.97 -17.77
C GLY A 186 6.18 -7.01 -16.90
N ILE A 187 6.22 -6.50 -15.67
CA ILE A 187 5.15 -6.63 -14.67
C ILE A 187 4.31 -5.35 -14.63
N LYS A 188 3.01 -5.46 -14.92
CA LYS A 188 2.04 -4.35 -14.88
C LYS A 188 1.23 -4.33 -13.56
N LYS A 189 1.87 -4.64 -12.44
CA LYS A 189 1.25 -4.69 -11.12
C LYS A 189 1.93 -3.70 -10.16
N SER A 190 1.19 -3.23 -9.17
CA SER A 190 1.67 -2.22 -8.22
C SER A 190 2.38 -2.84 -7.01
N ALA A 191 3.13 -2.03 -6.27
CA ALA A 191 3.73 -2.39 -4.99
C ALA A 191 2.73 -2.97 -3.97
N HIS A 192 1.45 -2.57 -4.04
CA HIS A 192 0.42 -3.14 -3.16
C HIS A 192 0.15 -4.62 -3.43
N GLY A 193 0.35 -5.07 -4.66
CA GLY A 193 0.26 -6.49 -5.04
C GLY A 193 1.34 -7.35 -4.38
N VAL A 194 2.54 -6.79 -4.13
CA VAL A 194 3.62 -7.50 -3.41
C VAL A 194 3.20 -7.86 -1.98
N ARG A 195 2.52 -6.96 -1.27
CA ARG A 195 2.02 -7.26 0.06
C ARG A 195 0.97 -8.37 0.06
N LYS A 196 0.20 -8.51 -1.02
CA LYS A 196 -0.77 -9.61 -1.16
C LYS A 196 -0.06 -10.95 -1.31
N ILE A 197 0.95 -11.06 -2.18
CA ILE A 197 1.70 -12.31 -2.30
C ILE A 197 2.44 -12.63 -1.01
N ALA A 198 3.04 -11.65 -0.32
CA ALA A 198 3.67 -11.85 0.98
C ALA A 198 2.70 -12.48 2.00
N ALA A 199 1.46 -11.99 2.07
CA ALA A 199 0.44 -12.54 2.96
C ALA A 199 -0.02 -13.95 2.55
N THR A 200 -0.21 -14.18 1.25
CA THR A 200 -0.55 -15.52 0.71
C THR A 200 0.56 -16.52 1.04
N THR A 201 1.81 -16.14 0.80
CA THR A 201 2.95 -17.01 1.10
C THR A 201 3.07 -17.31 2.58
N ALA A 202 2.90 -16.32 3.46
CA ALA A 202 2.92 -16.53 4.90
C ALA A 202 1.81 -17.51 5.34
N ALA A 203 0.58 -17.34 4.82
CA ALA A 203 -0.53 -18.23 5.09
C ALA A 203 -0.27 -19.65 4.57
N ASN A 204 0.21 -19.80 3.34
CA ASN A 204 0.55 -21.09 2.73
C ASN A 204 1.66 -21.83 3.50
N ASN A 205 2.51 -21.09 4.22
CA ASN A 205 3.55 -21.64 5.11
C ASN A 205 3.05 -21.88 6.53
N GLY A 206 1.75 -21.85 6.76
CA GLY A 206 1.14 -22.20 8.03
C GLY A 206 1.06 -21.07 9.06
N ALA A 207 1.24 -19.82 8.66
CA ALA A 207 1.06 -18.70 9.59
C ALA A 207 -0.38 -18.63 10.08
N THR A 208 -0.55 -18.57 11.39
CA THR A 208 -1.86 -18.42 12.04
C THR A 208 -2.46 -17.03 11.81
N VAL A 209 -3.76 -16.89 12.05
CA VAL A 209 -4.45 -15.59 12.00
C VAL A 209 -3.75 -14.57 12.88
N ALA A 210 -3.38 -14.95 14.12
CA ALA A 210 -2.69 -14.05 15.05
C ALA A 210 -1.31 -13.61 14.55
N GLN A 211 -0.54 -14.53 13.96
CA GLN A 211 0.77 -14.22 13.36
C GLN A 211 0.63 -13.29 12.15
N LEU A 212 -0.34 -13.52 11.28
CA LEU A 212 -0.63 -12.62 10.16
C LEU A 212 -1.05 -11.22 10.63
N GLU A 213 -1.86 -11.14 11.69
CA GLU A 213 -2.23 -9.85 12.28
C GLU A 213 -1.02 -9.11 12.84
N ALA A 214 -0.14 -9.80 13.56
CA ALA A 214 1.08 -9.20 14.10
C ALA A 214 2.04 -8.70 13.02
N ILE A 215 2.27 -9.49 11.96
CA ILE A 215 3.19 -9.14 10.86
C ILE A 215 2.61 -8.02 9.98
N PHE A 216 1.33 -8.15 9.61
CA PHE A 216 0.71 -7.23 8.66
C PHE A 216 0.01 -6.03 9.34
N GLY A 217 0.02 -5.93 10.65
CA GLY A 217 -0.69 -4.88 11.39
C GLY A 217 -2.18 -4.88 11.02
N TRP A 218 -2.80 -6.07 10.99
CA TRP A 218 -4.25 -6.24 10.84
C TRP A 218 -4.89 -6.41 12.20
N GLN A 219 -6.18 -6.16 12.28
CA GLN A 219 -6.97 -6.31 13.49
C GLN A 219 -8.32 -6.93 13.16
N GLY A 220 -8.89 -7.67 14.12
CA GLY A 220 -10.23 -8.24 14.05
C GLY A 220 -10.37 -9.48 13.17
N GLY A 221 -9.28 -10.17 12.85
CA GLY A 221 -9.24 -11.48 12.18
C GLY A 221 -9.69 -11.51 10.72
N ARG A 222 -10.53 -10.59 10.27
CA ARG A 222 -11.20 -10.66 8.97
C ARG A 222 -10.23 -10.75 7.79
N MET A 223 -9.20 -9.89 7.78
CA MET A 223 -8.22 -9.88 6.68
C MET A 223 -7.33 -11.12 6.72
N ALA A 224 -6.83 -11.49 7.90
CA ALA A 224 -5.99 -12.66 8.06
C ALA A 224 -6.73 -13.95 7.69
N SER A 225 -7.98 -14.10 8.13
CA SER A 225 -8.82 -15.26 7.80
C SER A 225 -9.09 -15.44 6.31
N LEU A 226 -9.07 -14.37 5.51
CA LEU A 226 -9.19 -14.50 4.05
C LEU A 226 -8.01 -15.24 3.42
N TYR A 227 -6.81 -15.05 3.97
CA TYR A 227 -5.60 -15.70 3.47
C TYR A 227 -5.45 -17.11 4.01
N THR A 228 -5.72 -17.37 5.30
CA THR A 228 -5.64 -18.72 5.88
C THR A 228 -6.66 -19.65 5.27
N LYS A 229 -7.94 -19.23 5.07
CA LYS A 229 -8.96 -20.04 4.39
C LYS A 229 -8.59 -20.39 2.95
N ALA A 230 -7.90 -19.50 2.25
CA ALA A 230 -7.43 -19.78 0.90
C ALA A 230 -6.25 -20.77 0.89
N ALA A 231 -5.41 -20.75 1.94
CA ALA A 231 -4.28 -21.64 2.12
C ALA A 231 -4.73 -23.08 2.47
N ASP A 232 -5.77 -23.23 3.30
CA ASP A 232 -6.32 -24.54 3.72
C ASP A 232 -6.89 -25.36 2.55
N GLY A 233 -7.18 -24.72 1.41
CA GLY A 233 -7.73 -25.36 0.21
C GLY A 233 -6.69 -25.72 -0.88
N LEU A 234 -5.41 -25.39 -0.69
CA LEU A 234 -4.38 -25.63 -1.70
C LEU A 234 -3.25 -26.51 -1.13
N PRO A 235 -2.78 -27.54 -1.88
CA PRO A 235 -1.55 -28.23 -1.52
C PRO A 235 -0.41 -27.20 -1.46
N SER A 236 0.40 -27.27 -0.41
CA SER A 236 1.52 -26.35 -0.13
C SER A 236 2.49 -26.26 -1.31
N ARG A 237 2.23 -25.33 -2.23
CA ARG A 237 3.19 -24.89 -3.24
C ARG A 237 4.00 -23.77 -2.62
N GLY A 238 5.16 -24.14 -2.06
CA GLY A 238 6.07 -23.18 -1.47
C GLY A 238 6.69 -22.24 -2.52
N LEU A 239 7.15 -21.10 -2.06
CA LEU A 239 8.03 -20.20 -2.84
C LEU A 239 9.20 -20.99 -3.48
N PRO A 240 9.79 -20.48 -4.59
CA PRO A 240 10.97 -21.08 -5.23
C PRO A 240 12.02 -21.53 -4.23
N SER A 241 12.79 -22.55 -4.56
CA SER A 241 13.71 -23.28 -3.64
C SER A 241 14.66 -22.40 -2.81
N ALA A 242 14.99 -21.19 -3.29
CA ALA A 242 15.75 -20.19 -2.54
C ALA A 242 14.98 -19.59 -1.34
N SER A 243 13.67 -19.59 -1.37
CA SER A 243 12.80 -19.06 -0.30
C SER A 243 12.28 -20.17 0.63
N ARG A 244 12.29 -21.44 0.22
CA ARG A 244 11.92 -22.58 1.08
C ARG A 244 12.77 -22.71 2.34
N ARG A 245 14.04 -22.30 2.28
CA ARG A 245 14.90 -22.23 3.46
C ARG A 245 14.52 -21.10 4.43
N ALA A 246 13.83 -20.06 3.95
CA ALA A 246 13.29 -19.00 4.79
C ALA A 246 11.94 -19.40 5.44
N SER A 247 11.19 -20.30 4.82
CA SER A 247 9.88 -20.79 5.33
C SER A 247 10.00 -21.60 6.62
N ALA A 248 11.10 -22.32 6.83
CA ALA A 248 11.29 -23.11 8.04
C ALA A 248 11.44 -22.24 9.32
N MET A 249 11.68 -20.94 9.19
CA MET A 249 11.82 -20.03 10.33
C MET A 249 10.51 -19.38 10.79
N PHE A 250 9.44 -19.41 9.99
CA PHE A 250 8.10 -18.98 10.46
C PHE A 250 7.43 -20.04 11.35
N CYS A 251 7.92 -21.29 11.34
CA CYS A 251 7.49 -22.40 12.19
C CYS A 251 8.55 -22.72 13.23
N GLY A 252 8.98 -21.74 14.02
CA GLY A 252 9.82 -21.94 15.21
C GLY A 252 8.96 -22.55 16.34
N ARG A 253 9.26 -23.80 16.72
CA ARG A 253 8.83 -24.41 17.98
C ARG A 253 9.35 -23.62 19.17
#